data_a19e968fb3df92672259a5d3e202cb39
#
_entry.id   a19e968fb3df92672259a5d3e202cb39
#
_cell.length_a   1.000
_cell.length_b   1.000
_cell.length_c   1.000
_cell.angle_alpha   90.00
_cell.angle_beta   90.00
_cell.angle_gamma   90.00
#
_symmetry.space_group_name_H-M   'P 1'
#
loop_
_entity.id
_entity.type
_entity.pdbx_description
1 polymer ?
#
loop_
_entity_poly.entity_id
_entity_poly.type
_entity_poly.pdbx_seq_one_letter_code
_entity_poly.pdbx_strand_id
1 'polypeptide(L)'
;MCSLTGLHHSRTPSVFIRNTNHNAMRLRTIALTISTAVLALSCGSKSGYSWKDDLQHRVELDFCKTRSDVKEYITKYIPDVTEDQIDSWTRQGCLEALTLNGETWYFRNAGPNLFRIDKSCRTIKEAADGAEPDKAYRIGKKDIADAAKAVRKRMKANANVNVNAIDDNAVTYEAGGYLSGDKYLGKPHKMRVRYTLTVNADAVPDGETVRCWLPYPRTDVPRQKNVRFIEAGWTSRPSDSSDPLYFRTELANAEELTFSGDQSPHSSLYMEAMASAGWPVVFYEEFEYESCAEWIPLGITDDDTETGIVPSGKKGAAPKEYLKERDSHILFSPRILELRDSLCKGIDKPILKAKAFYDWVDANFPWASAREYSTIKNIPEYVLHNRHGDCGQVSLLFITLCRSAGIPARFQSGFMMHPGNDGMHDWAEIWIDGYGWIPVDQSFGGETYMGALDAYRLVINNDFGRKFIPEKKYPRSETVDFQRGEVEWDGGNLYFDQWNYEMKIR
;
A
#
# COMPACT_ATOMS: atom_id res chain seq x y z
N MET A 1 29.96 25.38 26.13
CA MET A 1 29.50 24.64 27.33
C MET A 1 28.36 23.74 26.89
N CYS A 2 28.63 22.47 26.98
CA CYS A 2 27.73 21.40 26.55
C CYS A 2 26.45 21.32 27.36
N SER A 3 25.35 20.99 26.70
CA SER A 3 24.25 20.34 27.36
C SER A 3 23.76 19.21 26.45
N LEU A 4 24.08 17.99 26.85
CA LEU A 4 23.57 16.72 26.38
C LEU A 4 22.17 16.55 26.93
N THR A 5 21.19 16.28 26.07
CA THR A 5 19.90 15.76 26.50
C THR A 5 19.81 14.30 26.10
N GLY A 6 19.56 13.47 27.10
CA GLY A 6 19.65 12.02 27.06
C GLY A 6 18.50 11.37 26.27
N LEU A 7 18.89 10.37 25.56
CA LEU A 7 18.02 9.33 24.99
C LEU A 7 17.53 8.42 26.12
N HIS A 8 16.26 8.48 26.46
CA HIS A 8 15.63 7.44 27.28
C HIS A 8 15.40 6.19 26.43
N HIS A 9 16.26 5.20 26.60
CA HIS A 9 16.00 3.82 26.15
C HIS A 9 15.02 3.17 27.15
N SER A 10 13.77 3.00 26.74
CA SER A 10 12.88 2.07 27.41
C SER A 10 13.33 0.64 27.06
N ARG A 11 13.75 -0.11 28.08
CA ARG A 11 14.10 -1.52 27.98
C ARG A 11 12.81 -2.34 27.90
N THR A 12 12.46 -2.79 26.71
CA THR A 12 11.57 -3.95 26.55
C THR A 12 12.43 -5.21 26.51
N PRO A 13 11.99 -6.35 27.10
CA PRO A 13 12.76 -7.57 27.10
C PRO A 13 12.81 -8.16 25.69
N SER A 14 14.02 -8.19 25.10
CA SER A 14 14.28 -8.93 23.88
C SER A 14 14.05 -10.42 24.16
N VAL A 15 13.00 -10.99 23.57
CA VAL A 15 12.82 -12.44 23.50
C VAL A 15 13.85 -12.99 22.53
N PHE A 16 15.04 -13.36 23.06
CA PHE A 16 16.02 -14.15 22.35
C PHE A 16 15.51 -15.59 22.26
N ILE A 17 15.01 -15.99 21.10
CA ILE A 17 14.91 -17.41 20.75
C ILE A 17 16.35 -17.88 20.50
N ARG A 18 16.94 -18.53 21.49
CA ARG A 18 18.21 -19.27 21.29
C ARG A 18 17.93 -20.45 20.37
N ASN A 19 18.33 -20.32 19.12
CA ASN A 19 18.44 -21.43 18.21
C ASN A 19 19.72 -22.20 18.53
N THR A 20 19.60 -23.22 19.38
CA THR A 20 20.62 -24.27 19.49
C THR A 20 20.25 -25.40 18.56
N ASN A 21 20.70 -25.32 17.31
CA ASN A 21 21.01 -26.52 16.53
C ASN A 21 21.91 -26.13 15.35
N HIS A 22 23.19 -26.38 15.51
CA HIS A 22 24.14 -26.52 14.42
C HIS A 22 23.76 -27.76 13.61
N ASN A 23 22.99 -27.59 12.58
CA ASN A 23 22.90 -28.53 11.46
C ASN A 23 23.17 -27.78 10.16
N ALA A 24 24.16 -28.26 9.44
CA ALA A 24 24.61 -27.76 8.17
C ALA A 24 23.43 -27.41 7.24
N MET A 25 23.24 -26.12 7.00
CA MET A 25 22.26 -25.63 6.08
C MET A 25 22.76 -25.91 4.66
N ARG A 26 22.36 -27.07 4.13
CA ARG A 26 22.52 -27.39 2.71
C ARG A 26 21.83 -26.29 1.90
N LEU A 27 22.58 -25.69 0.99
CA LEU A 27 22.06 -24.87 -0.10
C LEU A 27 20.83 -25.57 -0.71
N ARG A 28 19.65 -25.16 -0.35
CA ARG A 28 18.45 -25.44 -1.14
C ARG A 28 18.33 -24.32 -2.14
N THR A 29 18.89 -24.55 -3.30
CA THR A 29 18.44 -23.92 -4.53
C THR A 29 16.93 -24.11 -4.56
N ILE A 30 16.15 -23.06 -4.31
CA ILE A 30 14.71 -23.08 -4.52
C ILE A 30 14.55 -23.05 -6.03
N ALA A 31 14.58 -24.21 -6.64
CA ALA A 31 13.99 -24.39 -7.95
C ALA A 31 12.51 -24.03 -7.76
N LEU A 32 12.09 -22.89 -8.28
CA LEU A 32 10.72 -22.49 -8.37
C LEU A 32 10.05 -23.48 -9.35
N THR A 33 9.68 -24.67 -8.84
CA THR A 33 8.72 -25.51 -9.56
C THR A 33 7.42 -24.73 -9.54
N ILE A 34 7.14 -24.09 -10.67
CA ILE A 34 5.83 -23.53 -11.00
C ILE A 34 4.85 -24.69 -11.01
N SER A 35 4.32 -25.06 -9.83
CA SER A 35 3.17 -25.94 -9.73
C SER A 35 1.96 -25.14 -10.18
N THR A 36 1.64 -25.27 -11.45
CA THR A 36 0.45 -24.74 -12.11
C THR A 36 -0.79 -25.42 -11.51
N ALA A 37 -1.42 -24.77 -10.54
CA ALA A 37 -2.84 -24.94 -10.34
C ALA A 37 -3.53 -24.03 -11.36
N VAL A 38 -3.62 -24.50 -12.60
CA VAL A 38 -4.42 -23.88 -13.66
C VAL A 38 -5.87 -24.17 -13.34
N LEU A 39 -6.58 -23.23 -12.75
CA LEU A 39 -8.03 -23.14 -12.93
C LEU A 39 -8.24 -22.57 -14.34
N ALA A 40 -8.27 -23.49 -15.31
CA ALA A 40 -8.67 -23.20 -16.67
C ALA A 40 -10.16 -22.90 -16.70
N LEU A 41 -10.53 -21.62 -16.55
CA LEU A 41 -11.77 -21.11 -17.12
C LEU A 41 -11.48 -20.77 -18.58
N SER A 42 -11.61 -21.76 -19.47
CA SER A 42 -11.57 -21.55 -20.90
C SER A 42 -12.87 -20.90 -21.36
N CYS A 43 -12.93 -19.56 -21.32
CA CYS A 43 -13.73 -18.82 -22.28
C CYS A 43 -12.86 -18.61 -23.52
N GLY A 44 -13.30 -19.16 -24.65
CA GLY A 44 -12.57 -19.07 -25.92
C GLY A 44 -12.43 -17.61 -26.39
N SER A 45 -11.31 -16.98 -26.06
CA SER A 45 -10.89 -15.71 -26.65
C SER A 45 -9.98 -16.03 -27.86
N LYS A 46 -10.15 -15.31 -28.95
CA LYS A 46 -9.28 -15.35 -30.12
C LYS A 46 -7.88 -14.73 -29.86
N SER A 47 -7.58 -14.34 -28.62
CA SER A 47 -6.31 -13.72 -28.24
C SER A 47 -5.28 -14.80 -27.92
N GLY A 48 -4.07 -14.67 -28.44
CA GLY A 48 -2.93 -15.50 -28.10
C GLY A 48 -2.37 -15.22 -26.70
N TYR A 49 -3.13 -14.54 -25.80
CA TYR A 49 -2.71 -14.19 -24.45
C TYR A 49 -2.47 -15.43 -23.60
N SER A 50 -1.31 -15.47 -22.94
CA SER A 50 -0.91 -16.52 -22.02
C SER A 50 -0.50 -15.90 -20.68
N TRP A 51 -1.22 -16.24 -19.61
CA TRP A 51 -0.84 -15.80 -18.25
C TRP A 51 0.56 -16.27 -17.86
N LYS A 52 0.97 -17.43 -18.32
CA LYS A 52 2.31 -17.94 -18.02
C LYS A 52 3.41 -17.05 -18.63
N ASP A 53 3.23 -16.63 -19.87
CA ASP A 53 4.20 -15.80 -20.58
C ASP A 53 4.18 -14.36 -20.02
N ASP A 54 3.01 -13.82 -19.69
CA ASP A 54 2.86 -12.54 -19.02
C ASP A 54 3.55 -12.55 -17.63
N LEU A 55 3.34 -13.58 -16.82
CA LEU A 55 4.01 -13.71 -15.52
C LEU A 55 5.53 -13.85 -15.67
N GLN A 56 6.01 -14.60 -16.66
CA GLN A 56 7.44 -14.72 -16.94
C GLN A 56 8.02 -13.35 -17.30
N HIS A 57 7.37 -12.60 -18.19
CA HIS A 57 7.75 -11.24 -18.56
C HIS A 57 7.85 -10.31 -17.35
N ARG A 58 6.84 -10.33 -16.45
CA ARG A 58 6.84 -9.54 -15.20
C ARG A 58 8.03 -9.87 -14.30
N VAL A 59 8.35 -11.15 -14.17
CA VAL A 59 9.53 -11.61 -13.38
C VAL A 59 10.83 -11.12 -14.02
N GLU A 60 10.95 -11.15 -15.34
CA GLU A 60 12.14 -10.65 -16.06
C GLU A 60 12.33 -9.14 -15.93
N LEU A 61 11.24 -8.36 -15.89
CA LEU A 61 11.30 -6.93 -15.61
C LEU A 61 11.76 -6.62 -14.18
N ASP A 62 11.38 -7.45 -13.22
CA ASP A 62 11.83 -7.32 -11.83
C ASP A 62 13.29 -7.75 -11.65
N PHE A 63 13.71 -8.86 -12.28
CA PHE A 63 15.04 -9.43 -12.14
C PHE A 63 15.88 -9.15 -13.40
N CYS A 64 16.27 -7.90 -13.59
CA CYS A 64 16.95 -7.41 -14.76
C CYS A 64 18.38 -6.88 -14.52
N LYS A 65 18.90 -7.00 -13.29
CA LYS A 65 20.26 -6.56 -12.96
C LYS A 65 21.24 -7.72 -12.93
N THR A 66 22.39 -7.51 -13.55
CA THR A 66 23.52 -8.44 -13.43
C THR A 66 24.26 -8.25 -12.12
N ARG A 67 25.11 -9.20 -11.76
CA ARG A 67 26.02 -9.07 -10.61
C ARG A 67 26.93 -7.82 -10.77
N SER A 68 27.37 -7.53 -11.99
CA SER A 68 28.18 -6.34 -12.29
C SER A 68 27.44 -5.05 -11.99
N ASP A 69 26.16 -4.94 -12.39
CA ASP A 69 25.33 -3.75 -12.12
C ASP A 69 25.18 -3.50 -10.62
N VAL A 70 24.92 -4.58 -9.87
CA VAL A 70 24.80 -4.51 -8.40
C VAL A 70 26.11 -4.08 -7.77
N LYS A 71 27.22 -4.69 -8.19
CA LYS A 71 28.55 -4.34 -7.69
C LYS A 71 28.92 -2.88 -8.01
N GLU A 72 28.66 -2.41 -9.22
CA GLU A 72 28.86 -1.01 -9.61
C GLU A 72 28.11 -0.05 -8.69
N TYR A 73 26.83 -0.35 -8.39
CA TYR A 73 26.06 0.47 -7.46
C TYR A 73 26.67 0.48 -6.05
N ILE A 74 27.05 -0.67 -5.52
CA ILE A 74 27.62 -0.81 -4.16
C ILE A 74 28.97 -0.07 -4.07
N THR A 75 29.81 -0.16 -5.09
CA THR A 75 31.13 0.47 -5.13
C THR A 75 31.09 2.00 -4.97
N LYS A 76 29.96 2.65 -5.26
CA LYS A 76 29.76 4.09 -5.02
C LYS A 76 29.91 4.46 -3.54
N TYR A 77 29.58 3.54 -2.64
CA TYR A 77 29.61 3.74 -1.18
C TYR A 77 30.65 2.86 -0.47
N ILE A 78 30.96 1.70 -1.04
CA ILE A 78 31.93 0.72 -0.53
C ILE A 78 32.90 0.40 -1.64
N PRO A 79 33.96 1.24 -1.83
CA PRO A 79 34.89 1.09 -2.98
C PRO A 79 35.58 -0.28 -3.05
N ASP A 80 35.90 -0.86 -1.89
CA ASP A 80 36.63 -2.14 -1.80
C ASP A 80 35.70 -3.34 -1.59
N VAL A 81 34.45 -3.27 -2.07
CA VAL A 81 33.49 -4.38 -1.94
C VAL A 81 34.03 -5.65 -2.60
N THR A 82 34.03 -6.73 -1.85
CA THR A 82 34.50 -8.04 -2.30
C THR A 82 33.37 -8.91 -2.85
N GLU A 83 33.73 -9.92 -3.66
CA GLU A 83 32.76 -10.90 -4.16
C GLU A 83 32.12 -11.69 -3.00
N ASP A 84 32.91 -12.04 -1.97
CA ASP A 84 32.42 -12.74 -0.78
C ASP A 84 31.37 -11.94 0.01
N GLN A 85 31.51 -10.61 0.05
CA GLN A 85 30.50 -9.74 0.65
C GLN A 85 29.19 -9.76 -0.15
N ILE A 86 29.26 -9.65 -1.47
CA ILE A 86 28.09 -9.73 -2.35
C ILE A 86 27.39 -11.09 -2.18
N ASP A 87 28.15 -12.18 -2.16
CA ASP A 87 27.60 -13.51 -1.91
C ASP A 87 26.96 -13.64 -0.51
N SER A 88 27.58 -13.02 0.48
CA SER A 88 27.03 -13.01 1.84
C SER A 88 25.69 -12.28 1.89
N TRP A 89 25.59 -11.07 1.33
CA TRP A 89 24.35 -10.29 1.28
C TRP A 89 23.28 -10.98 0.44
N THR A 90 23.65 -11.65 -0.65
CA THR A 90 22.71 -12.44 -1.46
C THR A 90 22.15 -13.62 -0.65
N ARG A 91 23.02 -14.37 0.06
CA ARG A 91 22.57 -15.47 0.93
C ARG A 91 21.68 -15.01 2.10
N GLN A 92 21.89 -13.80 2.59
CA GLN A 92 21.11 -13.20 3.69
C GLN A 92 19.79 -12.58 3.22
N GLY A 93 19.55 -12.49 1.89
CA GLY A 93 18.37 -11.85 1.32
C GLY A 93 18.44 -10.33 1.25
N CYS A 94 19.57 -9.70 1.64
CA CYS A 94 19.76 -8.25 1.50
C CYS A 94 19.91 -7.82 0.03
N LEU A 95 20.45 -8.72 -0.80
CA LEU A 95 20.46 -8.60 -2.27
C LEU A 95 19.55 -9.69 -2.84
N GLU A 96 18.32 -9.32 -3.15
CA GLU A 96 17.36 -10.26 -3.71
C GLU A 96 17.80 -10.68 -5.12
N ALA A 97 17.89 -11.99 -5.34
CA ALA A 97 18.33 -12.57 -6.59
C ALA A 97 17.50 -13.81 -6.96
N LEU A 98 17.41 -14.10 -8.24
CA LEU A 98 16.71 -15.24 -8.80
C LEU A 98 17.54 -15.88 -9.91
N THR A 99 17.53 -17.21 -9.98
CA THR A 99 18.13 -17.92 -11.11
C THR A 99 17.11 -18.11 -12.21
N LEU A 100 17.34 -17.47 -13.37
CA LEU A 100 16.55 -17.59 -14.58
C LEU A 100 17.41 -18.22 -15.68
N ASN A 101 16.93 -19.28 -16.29
CA ASN A 101 17.64 -19.99 -17.38
C ASN A 101 19.10 -20.38 -17.06
N GLY A 102 19.41 -20.66 -15.79
CA GLY A 102 20.76 -21.04 -15.32
C GLY A 102 21.66 -19.86 -14.97
N GLU A 103 21.23 -18.63 -15.13
CA GLU A 103 21.95 -17.42 -14.78
C GLU A 103 21.31 -16.74 -13.57
N THR A 104 22.16 -16.08 -12.74
CA THR A 104 21.68 -15.34 -11.55
C THR A 104 21.42 -13.89 -11.92
N TRP A 105 20.17 -13.49 -11.76
CA TRP A 105 19.70 -12.12 -11.93
C TRP A 105 19.29 -11.51 -10.60
N TYR A 106 19.58 -10.24 -10.43
CA TYR A 106 19.23 -9.49 -9.22
C TYR A 106 18.01 -8.61 -9.47
N PHE A 107 17.26 -8.41 -8.40
CA PHE A 107 16.14 -7.48 -8.41
C PHE A 107 16.60 -6.07 -8.84
N ARG A 108 15.77 -5.38 -9.63
CA ARG A 108 16.10 -4.04 -10.18
C ARG A 108 16.56 -3.02 -9.14
N ASN A 109 16.08 -3.12 -7.89
CA ASN A 109 16.47 -2.28 -6.76
C ASN A 109 17.33 -3.00 -5.72
N ALA A 110 17.96 -4.13 -6.03
CA ALA A 110 18.77 -4.89 -5.08
C ALA A 110 19.89 -4.04 -4.45
N GLY A 111 20.65 -3.29 -5.27
CA GLY A 111 21.67 -2.38 -4.77
C GLY A 111 21.14 -1.32 -3.80
N PRO A 112 20.18 -0.49 -4.19
CA PRO A 112 19.51 0.46 -3.28
C PRO A 112 18.92 -0.18 -2.02
N ASN A 113 18.31 -1.36 -2.13
CA ASN A 113 17.70 -2.06 -1.01
C ASN A 113 18.74 -2.55 0.01
N LEU A 114 19.93 -2.98 -0.42
CA LEU A 114 21.00 -3.32 0.52
C LEU A 114 21.25 -2.20 1.54
N PHE A 115 21.29 -0.95 1.06
CA PHE A 115 21.51 0.24 1.90
C PHE A 115 20.28 0.69 2.71
N ARG A 116 19.16 0.01 2.58
CA ARG A 116 17.96 0.17 3.42
C ARG A 116 17.84 -0.95 4.44
N ILE A 117 18.19 -2.17 4.05
CA ILE A 117 18.02 -3.39 4.84
C ILE A 117 19.17 -3.61 5.80
N ASP A 118 20.42 -3.58 5.30
CA ASP A 118 21.62 -3.79 6.13
C ASP A 118 21.97 -2.51 6.88
N LYS A 119 22.01 -2.59 8.21
CA LYS A 119 22.24 -1.43 9.09
C LYS A 119 23.62 -0.81 8.88
N SER A 120 24.65 -1.62 8.63
CA SER A 120 26.03 -1.11 8.44
C SER A 120 26.15 -0.39 7.10
N CYS A 121 25.57 -0.95 6.03
CA CYS A 121 25.51 -0.31 4.73
C CYS A 121 24.70 0.99 4.79
N ARG A 122 23.57 1.00 5.49
CA ARG A 122 22.77 2.21 5.71
C ARG A 122 23.59 3.32 6.34
N THR A 123 24.30 3.02 7.43
CA THR A 123 25.16 4.01 8.12
C THR A 123 26.23 4.58 7.19
N ILE A 124 26.84 3.75 6.33
CA ILE A 124 27.83 4.20 5.34
C ILE A 124 27.20 5.17 4.35
N LYS A 125 26.02 4.83 3.80
CA LYS A 125 25.32 5.68 2.84
C LYS A 125 24.87 7.00 3.46
N GLU A 126 24.31 6.98 4.66
CA GLU A 126 23.92 8.18 5.40
C GLU A 126 25.10 9.10 5.73
N ALA A 127 26.27 8.52 5.99
CA ALA A 127 27.49 9.31 6.21
C ALA A 127 27.98 9.97 4.90
N ALA A 128 27.76 9.35 3.75
CA ALA A 128 28.16 9.87 2.44
C ALA A 128 27.19 10.91 1.89
N ASP A 129 25.90 10.62 1.92
CA ASP A 129 24.83 11.44 1.28
C ASP A 129 24.15 12.41 2.27
N GLY A 130 24.36 12.22 3.57
CA GLY A 130 23.53 12.79 4.63
C GLY A 130 22.27 11.95 4.86
N ALA A 131 21.78 11.94 6.10
CA ALA A 131 20.49 11.32 6.40
C ALA A 131 19.40 12.14 5.70
N GLU A 132 18.61 11.47 4.86
CA GLU A 132 17.45 12.10 4.23
C GLU A 132 16.41 12.45 5.32
N PRO A 133 16.03 13.73 5.44
CA PRO A 133 15.01 14.09 6.40
C PRO A 133 13.68 13.50 5.91
N ASP A 134 13.05 12.69 6.73
CA ASP A 134 11.69 12.21 6.46
C ASP A 134 10.69 13.37 6.58
N LYS A 135 10.54 14.11 5.49
CA LYS A 135 9.65 15.28 5.41
C LYS A 135 8.19 14.87 5.55
N ALA A 136 7.79 13.76 4.91
CA ALA A 136 6.42 13.26 4.95
C ALA A 136 6.04 12.90 6.39
N TYR A 137 6.86 12.12 7.08
CA TYR A 137 6.64 11.74 8.47
C TYR A 137 6.51 12.97 9.38
N ARG A 138 7.40 13.96 9.26
CA ARG A 138 7.34 15.17 10.10
C ARG A 138 6.11 16.03 9.84
N ILE A 139 5.72 16.17 8.57
CA ILE A 139 4.50 16.91 8.18
C ILE A 139 3.27 16.16 8.71
N GLY A 140 3.17 14.85 8.48
CA GLY A 140 2.07 14.05 8.94
C GLY A 140 1.95 13.98 10.45
N LYS A 141 3.06 13.78 11.18
CA LYS A 141 3.09 13.80 12.65
C LYS A 141 2.59 15.12 13.23
N LYS A 142 2.97 16.25 12.61
CA LYS A 142 2.48 17.57 13.03
C LYS A 142 0.98 17.71 12.78
N ASP A 143 0.48 17.28 11.63
CA ASP A 143 -0.92 17.36 11.27
C ASP A 143 -1.79 16.51 12.21
N ILE A 144 -1.36 15.28 12.53
CA ILE A 144 -2.00 14.41 13.53
C ILE A 144 -1.98 15.06 14.92
N ALA A 145 -0.89 15.66 15.35
CA ALA A 145 -0.81 16.33 16.63
C ALA A 145 -1.79 17.53 16.73
N ASP A 146 -1.94 18.30 15.65
CA ASP A 146 -2.91 19.39 15.57
C ASP A 146 -4.35 18.85 15.61
N ALA A 147 -4.63 17.73 14.94
CA ALA A 147 -5.92 17.03 15.00
C ALA A 147 -6.21 16.52 16.42
N ALA A 148 -5.25 15.85 17.07
CA ALA A 148 -5.38 15.36 18.44
C ALA A 148 -5.73 16.48 19.42
N LYS A 149 -5.05 17.63 19.30
CA LYS A 149 -5.36 18.82 20.11
C LYS A 149 -6.80 19.33 19.90
N ALA A 150 -7.26 19.36 18.65
CA ALA A 150 -8.61 19.79 18.30
C ALA A 150 -9.66 18.78 18.85
N VAL A 151 -9.40 17.49 18.70
CA VAL A 151 -10.24 16.40 19.24
C VAL A 151 -10.34 16.51 20.76
N ARG A 152 -9.22 16.56 21.49
CA ARG A 152 -9.19 16.70 22.96
C ARG A 152 -9.97 17.92 23.43
N LYS A 153 -9.86 19.07 22.72
CA LYS A 153 -10.63 20.28 23.03
C LYS A 153 -12.15 20.06 22.91
N ARG A 154 -12.62 19.42 21.83
CA ARG A 154 -14.04 19.10 21.64
C ARG A 154 -14.54 18.15 22.74
N MET A 155 -13.76 17.16 23.11
CA MET A 155 -14.11 16.19 24.12
C MET A 155 -14.26 16.83 25.51
N LYS A 156 -13.32 17.72 25.89
CA LYS A 156 -13.41 18.50 27.15
C LYS A 156 -14.63 19.41 27.17
N ALA A 157 -14.97 20.05 26.04
CA ALA A 157 -16.17 20.88 25.92
C ALA A 157 -17.46 20.06 26.11
N ASN A 158 -17.52 18.85 25.56
CA ASN A 158 -18.68 17.96 25.69
C ASN A 158 -18.78 17.31 27.07
N ALA A 159 -17.67 17.08 27.77
CA ALA A 159 -17.69 16.55 29.14
C ALA A 159 -18.33 17.51 30.16
N ASN A 160 -18.36 18.81 29.85
CA ASN A 160 -19.02 19.82 30.68
C ASN A 160 -20.52 20.01 30.36
N VAL A 161 -21.04 19.34 29.33
CA VAL A 161 -22.45 19.31 28.96
C VAL A 161 -23.09 18.10 29.65
N ASN A 162 -24.13 18.37 30.46
CA ASN A 162 -24.88 17.37 31.23
C ASN A 162 -25.27 16.16 30.33
N VAL A 163 -24.75 14.97 30.64
CA VAL A 163 -24.83 13.74 29.85
C VAL A 163 -26.28 13.25 29.60
N ASN A 164 -27.26 13.86 30.26
CA ASN A 164 -28.69 13.54 30.13
C ASN A 164 -29.39 14.17 28.92
N ALA A 165 -28.68 14.92 28.09
CA ALA A 165 -29.20 15.58 26.87
C ALA A 165 -28.55 15.13 25.56
N ILE A 166 -27.97 13.94 25.54
CA ILE A 166 -27.43 13.38 24.27
C ILE A 166 -28.61 12.82 23.50
N ASP A 167 -28.97 13.53 22.45
CA ASP A 167 -29.91 13.06 21.43
C ASP A 167 -29.39 11.76 20.82
N ASP A 168 -30.13 10.66 21.02
CA ASP A 168 -29.81 9.30 20.53
C ASP A 168 -29.79 9.21 18.99
N ASN A 169 -30.12 10.28 18.27
CA ASN A 169 -30.18 10.33 16.81
C ASN A 169 -28.88 10.77 16.11
N ALA A 170 -27.83 11.13 16.85
CA ALA A 170 -26.58 11.66 16.26
C ALA A 170 -25.54 10.60 15.87
N VAL A 171 -25.82 9.31 16.03
CA VAL A 171 -24.88 8.22 15.66
C VAL A 171 -25.63 7.14 14.88
N THR A 172 -25.81 7.37 13.60
CA THR A 172 -26.24 6.30 12.69
C THR A 172 -25.03 5.46 12.29
N TYR A 173 -25.05 4.20 12.72
CA TYR A 173 -24.17 3.16 12.18
C TYR A 173 -24.76 2.71 10.85
N GLU A 174 -24.26 3.18 9.75
CA GLU A 174 -24.54 2.54 8.48
C GLU A 174 -23.74 1.25 8.32
N ALA A 175 -24.30 0.30 7.59
CA ALA A 175 -23.71 -1.00 7.31
C ALA A 175 -22.43 -0.85 6.46
N GLY A 176 -21.30 -0.62 7.10
CA GLY A 176 -19.99 -0.32 6.52
C GLY A 176 -19.00 0.16 7.58
N GLY A 177 -19.50 0.55 8.74
CA GLY A 177 -18.79 0.55 10.02
C GLY A 177 -17.75 1.62 10.27
N TYR A 178 -17.90 2.82 9.75
CA TYR A 178 -17.15 3.95 10.31
C TYR A 178 -17.89 4.55 11.51
N LEU A 179 -17.18 4.93 12.56
CA LEU A 179 -17.69 5.86 13.55
C LEU A 179 -17.91 7.19 12.82
N SER A 180 -19.10 7.38 12.26
CA SER A 180 -19.43 8.59 11.54
C SER A 180 -19.52 9.77 12.50
N GLY A 181 -18.62 10.69 12.35
CA GLY A 181 -18.69 11.97 13.01
C GLY A 181 -17.36 12.70 12.98
N ASP A 182 -17.41 13.99 12.76
CA ASP A 182 -16.25 14.90 12.75
C ASP A 182 -15.49 14.92 14.11
N LYS A 183 -15.92 14.13 15.09
CA LYS A 183 -15.37 14.19 16.44
C LYS A 183 -13.90 13.80 16.53
N TYR A 184 -13.44 12.92 15.63
CA TYR A 184 -12.05 12.47 15.57
C TYR A 184 -11.23 13.13 14.47
N LEU A 185 -11.84 14.03 13.69
CA LEU A 185 -11.20 14.66 12.54
C LEU A 185 -10.56 16.01 12.89
N GLY A 186 -9.45 16.28 12.25
CA GLY A 186 -8.76 17.57 12.26
C GLY A 186 -9.38 18.57 11.28
N LYS A 187 -8.58 19.59 10.95
CA LYS A 187 -8.95 20.60 9.93
C LYS A 187 -8.84 19.98 8.53
N PRO A 188 -9.79 20.25 7.63
CA PRO A 188 -9.72 19.78 6.25
C PRO A 188 -8.60 20.51 5.47
N HIS A 189 -7.93 19.75 4.62
CA HIS A 189 -7.03 20.21 3.57
C HIS A 189 -7.69 19.97 2.22
N LYS A 190 -7.81 21.01 1.42
CA LYS A 190 -8.36 20.91 0.06
C LYS A 190 -7.24 20.58 -0.92
N MET A 191 -7.47 19.62 -1.79
CA MET A 191 -6.55 19.15 -2.81
C MET A 191 -7.25 19.06 -4.16
N ARG A 192 -6.52 19.40 -5.21
CA ARG A 192 -6.94 19.22 -6.60
C ARG A 192 -5.88 18.37 -7.30
N VAL A 193 -6.32 17.31 -7.96
CA VAL A 193 -5.45 16.32 -8.60
C VAL A 193 -5.84 16.19 -10.06
N ARG A 194 -4.83 16.23 -10.93
CA ARG A 194 -4.94 15.75 -12.30
C ARG A 194 -4.10 14.48 -12.41
N TYR A 195 -4.79 13.40 -12.76
CA TYR A 195 -4.18 12.10 -13.02
C TYR A 195 -4.18 11.83 -14.52
N THR A 196 -3.06 11.36 -15.04
CA THR A 196 -2.88 11.07 -16.47
C THR A 196 -2.22 9.71 -16.63
N LEU A 197 -2.75 8.87 -17.50
CA LEU A 197 -2.15 7.59 -17.89
C LEU A 197 -1.93 7.61 -19.40
N THR A 198 -0.70 7.30 -19.81
CA THR A 198 -0.26 7.32 -21.22
C THR A 198 0.14 5.93 -21.66
N VAL A 199 -0.62 5.33 -22.56
CA VAL A 199 -0.27 4.07 -23.23
C VAL A 199 0.71 4.39 -24.36
N ASN A 200 1.81 3.62 -24.42
CA ASN A 200 2.86 3.83 -25.41
C ASN A 200 2.33 3.68 -26.85
N ALA A 201 2.88 4.46 -27.76
CA ALA A 201 2.58 4.29 -29.18
C ALA A 201 2.82 2.84 -29.62
N ASP A 202 1.94 2.32 -30.44
CA ASP A 202 2.00 0.96 -31.01
C ASP A 202 1.95 -0.20 -29.98
N ALA A 203 1.70 0.09 -28.69
CA ALA A 203 1.42 -0.95 -27.70
C ALA A 203 0.10 -1.71 -27.96
N VAL A 204 -0.79 -1.08 -28.70
CA VAL A 204 -2.07 -1.64 -29.18
C VAL A 204 -2.17 -1.42 -30.68
N PRO A 205 -2.62 -2.42 -31.46
CA PRO A 205 -2.76 -2.28 -32.92
C PRO A 205 -3.73 -1.16 -33.31
N ASP A 206 -3.51 -0.59 -34.50
CA ASP A 206 -4.37 0.46 -35.08
C ASP A 206 -5.84 0.03 -35.15
N GLY A 207 -6.74 0.92 -34.71
CA GLY A 207 -8.18 0.70 -34.73
C GLY A 207 -8.72 -0.20 -33.61
N GLU A 208 -7.88 -0.73 -32.73
CA GLU A 208 -8.31 -1.52 -31.57
C GLU A 208 -8.69 -0.62 -30.39
N THR A 209 -9.63 -1.10 -29.58
CA THR A 209 -10.11 -0.36 -28.38
C THR A 209 -9.21 -0.62 -27.19
N VAL A 210 -8.69 0.44 -26.60
CA VAL A 210 -7.98 0.46 -25.33
C VAL A 210 -8.98 0.75 -24.21
N ARG A 211 -9.02 -0.13 -23.21
CA ARG A 211 -9.83 0.02 -22.01
C ARG A 211 -8.95 0.44 -20.83
N CYS A 212 -9.34 1.49 -20.13
CA CYS A 212 -8.56 2.07 -19.04
C CYS A 212 -9.40 2.28 -17.79
N TRP A 213 -8.86 1.91 -16.63
CA TRP A 213 -9.38 2.21 -15.31
C TRP A 213 -8.38 3.14 -14.61
N LEU A 214 -8.80 4.35 -14.28
CA LEU A 214 -8.02 5.33 -13.51
C LEU A 214 -8.42 5.28 -12.03
N PRO A 215 -7.50 5.55 -11.09
CA PRO A 215 -7.76 5.49 -9.65
C PRO A 215 -8.55 6.73 -9.19
N TYR A 216 -9.84 6.58 -8.86
CA TYR A 216 -10.72 7.66 -8.44
C TYR A 216 -10.96 7.69 -6.92
N PRO A 217 -11.06 8.87 -6.27
CA PRO A 217 -11.25 8.97 -4.82
C PRO A 217 -12.53 8.27 -4.34
N ARG A 218 -12.44 7.58 -3.21
CA ARG A 218 -13.62 7.05 -2.51
C ARG A 218 -14.42 8.16 -1.84
N THR A 219 -15.73 7.95 -1.71
CA THR A 219 -16.66 8.89 -1.06
C THR A 219 -17.18 8.35 0.29
N ASP A 220 -17.01 7.06 0.56
CA ASP A 220 -17.45 6.39 1.79
C ASP A 220 -16.42 6.46 2.95
N VAL A 221 -15.35 7.22 2.82
CA VAL A 221 -14.32 7.42 3.84
C VAL A 221 -14.59 8.73 4.61
N PRO A 222 -14.92 8.69 5.92
CA PRO A 222 -15.37 9.87 6.68
C PRO A 222 -14.40 11.05 6.68
N ARG A 223 -13.10 10.76 6.64
CA ARG A 223 -12.05 11.79 6.61
C ARG A 223 -11.82 12.40 5.22
N GLN A 224 -12.35 11.76 4.16
CA GLN A 224 -12.24 12.18 2.75
C GLN A 224 -13.61 12.69 2.27
N LYS A 225 -13.73 14.01 2.14
CA LYS A 225 -15.01 14.70 1.93
C LYS A 225 -15.02 15.52 0.66
N ASN A 226 -16.21 15.94 0.25
CA ASN A 226 -16.40 16.89 -0.84
C ASN A 226 -15.68 16.48 -2.12
N VAL A 227 -15.64 15.17 -2.39
CA VAL A 227 -15.07 14.63 -3.64
C VAL A 227 -15.90 15.19 -4.79
N ARG A 228 -15.25 15.90 -5.70
CA ARG A 228 -15.88 16.56 -6.82
C ARG A 228 -15.13 16.25 -8.11
N PHE A 229 -15.79 15.58 -9.01
CA PHE A 229 -15.34 15.42 -10.38
C PHE A 229 -15.25 16.76 -11.09
N ILE A 230 -14.18 17.02 -11.84
CA ILE A 230 -13.97 18.22 -12.63
C ILE A 230 -14.13 17.91 -14.11
N GLU A 231 -13.26 17.04 -14.63
CA GLU A 231 -13.27 16.60 -16.02
C GLU A 231 -12.53 15.28 -16.16
N ALA A 232 -12.80 14.57 -17.24
CA ALA A 232 -12.02 13.45 -17.73
C ALA A 232 -12.08 13.38 -19.23
N GLY A 233 -11.17 12.64 -19.86
CA GLY A 233 -11.17 12.44 -21.28
C GLY A 233 -9.94 11.68 -21.75
N TRP A 234 -9.78 11.66 -23.05
CA TRP A 234 -8.63 11.04 -23.69
C TRP A 234 -8.12 11.88 -24.86
N THR A 235 -6.91 11.59 -25.28
CA THR A 235 -6.31 12.19 -26.45
C THR A 235 -6.05 11.11 -27.47
N SER A 236 -6.62 11.26 -28.64
CA SER A 236 -6.39 10.40 -29.80
C SER A 236 -6.09 11.23 -31.02
N ARG A 237 -5.48 10.60 -32.04
CA ARG A 237 -5.30 11.26 -33.32
C ARG A 237 -6.63 11.23 -34.07
N PRO A 238 -7.15 12.38 -34.58
CA PRO A 238 -8.27 12.36 -35.49
C PRO A 238 -7.91 11.62 -36.80
N SER A 239 -8.80 10.78 -37.26
CA SER A 239 -8.64 10.03 -38.51
C SER A 239 -8.47 10.90 -39.76
N ASP A 240 -8.86 12.17 -39.69
CA ASP A 240 -8.85 13.15 -40.75
C ASP A 240 -7.70 14.17 -40.72
N SER A 241 -6.83 14.08 -39.67
CA SER A 241 -5.70 14.99 -39.52
C SER A 241 -4.46 14.48 -40.23
N SER A 242 -3.97 15.27 -41.18
CA SER A 242 -2.65 15.07 -41.83
C SER A 242 -1.52 15.73 -41.04
N ASP A 243 -1.80 16.54 -40.02
CA ASP A 243 -0.80 17.19 -39.19
C ASP A 243 -0.25 16.18 -38.14
N PRO A 244 1.04 15.84 -38.18
CA PRO A 244 1.65 14.92 -37.25
C PRO A 244 1.72 15.42 -35.82
N LEU A 245 1.45 16.70 -35.57
CA LEU A 245 1.42 17.31 -34.23
C LEU A 245 -0.01 17.54 -33.72
N TYR A 246 -1.03 17.19 -34.49
CA TYR A 246 -2.41 17.41 -34.09
C TYR A 246 -2.93 16.28 -33.21
N PHE A 247 -3.16 16.59 -31.95
CA PHE A 247 -3.89 15.75 -31.01
C PHE A 247 -5.28 16.35 -30.76
N ARG A 248 -6.29 15.55 -30.93
CA ARG A 248 -7.63 15.90 -30.45
C ARG A 248 -7.75 15.46 -28.99
N THR A 249 -8.03 16.41 -28.11
CA THR A 249 -8.46 16.12 -26.76
C THR A 249 -9.97 15.96 -26.77
N GLU A 250 -10.45 14.78 -26.43
CA GLU A 250 -11.88 14.50 -26.28
C GLU A 250 -12.23 14.61 -24.81
N LEU A 251 -13.16 15.51 -24.50
CA LEU A 251 -13.79 15.54 -23.17
C LEU A 251 -14.84 14.44 -23.16
N ALA A 252 -14.74 13.55 -22.20
CA ALA A 252 -15.70 12.47 -22.03
C ALA A 252 -17.08 13.04 -21.61
N ASN A 253 -18.13 12.59 -22.26
CA ASN A 253 -19.50 12.84 -21.82
C ASN A 253 -19.83 11.90 -20.65
N ALA A 254 -20.82 12.26 -19.84
CA ALA A 254 -21.22 11.47 -18.67
C ALA A 254 -21.60 10.01 -19.02
N GLU A 255 -22.10 9.77 -20.24
CA GLU A 255 -22.48 8.43 -20.73
C GLU A 255 -21.27 7.54 -21.10
N GLU A 256 -20.11 8.15 -21.34
CA GLU A 256 -18.85 7.47 -21.69
C GLU A 256 -18.02 7.13 -20.46
N LEU A 257 -18.43 7.60 -19.28
CA LEU A 257 -17.74 7.42 -18.02
C LEU A 257 -18.44 6.38 -17.14
N THR A 258 -17.70 5.46 -16.59
CA THR A 258 -18.22 4.56 -15.56
C THR A 258 -17.43 4.72 -14.27
N PHE A 259 -18.07 5.27 -13.25
CA PHE A 259 -17.50 5.36 -11.90
C PHE A 259 -17.92 4.11 -11.11
N SER A 260 -16.94 3.36 -10.60
CA SER A 260 -17.26 2.27 -9.68
C SER A 260 -17.61 2.79 -8.28
N GLY A 261 -16.98 3.90 -7.88
CA GLY A 261 -17.20 4.54 -6.59
C GLY A 261 -17.15 3.54 -5.43
N ASP A 262 -18.11 3.67 -4.51
CA ASP A 262 -18.19 2.82 -3.33
C ASP A 262 -18.81 1.44 -3.58
N GLN A 263 -19.27 1.15 -4.81
CA GLN A 263 -19.80 -0.16 -5.20
C GLN A 263 -18.69 -1.22 -5.37
N SER A 264 -17.43 -0.78 -5.52
CA SER A 264 -16.27 -1.64 -5.57
C SER A 264 -15.27 -1.24 -4.49
N PRO A 265 -14.56 -2.18 -3.85
CA PRO A 265 -13.42 -1.87 -3.01
C PRO A 265 -12.31 -1.11 -3.73
N HIS A 266 -12.17 -1.25 -5.05
CA HIS A 266 -11.30 -0.45 -5.90
C HIS A 266 -12.11 0.63 -6.58
N SER A 267 -11.98 1.88 -6.10
CA SER A 267 -12.67 3.02 -6.71
C SER A 267 -11.97 3.44 -7.98
N SER A 268 -12.67 3.37 -9.11
CA SER A 268 -12.12 3.64 -10.43
C SER A 268 -13.06 4.48 -11.30
N LEU A 269 -12.43 5.22 -12.21
CA LEU A 269 -13.07 5.82 -13.37
C LEU A 269 -12.66 5.03 -14.62
N TYR A 270 -13.62 4.46 -15.31
CA TYR A 270 -13.41 3.69 -16.52
C TYR A 270 -13.71 4.50 -17.77
N MET A 271 -12.85 4.35 -18.80
CA MET A 271 -12.97 4.96 -20.13
C MET A 271 -12.44 4.03 -21.21
N GLU A 272 -12.87 4.26 -22.45
CA GLU A 272 -12.35 3.59 -23.65
C GLU A 272 -11.88 4.61 -24.68
N ALA A 273 -10.83 4.25 -25.43
CA ALA A 273 -10.35 5.04 -26.55
C ALA A 273 -9.82 4.13 -27.66
N MET A 274 -9.85 4.60 -28.90
CA MET A 274 -9.27 3.86 -30.02
C MET A 274 -7.77 4.15 -30.16
N ALA A 275 -6.97 3.11 -30.34
CA ALA A 275 -5.57 3.23 -30.69
C ALA A 275 -5.38 3.67 -32.14
N SER A 276 -4.33 4.44 -32.41
CA SER A 276 -3.92 4.83 -33.75
C SER A 276 -2.42 4.56 -33.93
N ALA A 277 -2.05 3.99 -35.08
CA ALA A 277 -0.67 3.63 -35.37
C ALA A 277 0.31 4.81 -35.22
N GLY A 278 1.42 4.58 -34.50
CA GLY A 278 2.45 5.58 -34.25
C GLY A 278 2.07 6.63 -33.17
N TRP A 279 0.92 6.50 -32.50
CA TRP A 279 0.45 7.49 -31.51
C TRP A 279 0.18 6.87 -30.16
N PRO A 280 0.54 7.58 -29.06
CA PRO A 280 0.14 7.17 -27.72
C PRO A 280 -1.35 7.41 -27.50
N VAL A 281 -1.97 6.62 -26.64
CA VAL A 281 -3.32 6.88 -26.12
C VAL A 281 -3.19 7.44 -24.71
N VAL A 282 -3.72 8.64 -24.50
CA VAL A 282 -3.61 9.34 -23.21
C VAL A 282 -4.99 9.45 -22.60
N PHE A 283 -5.14 8.88 -21.39
CA PHE A 283 -6.33 9.05 -20.56
C PHE A 283 -6.04 10.00 -19.43
N TYR A 284 -7.00 10.82 -19.02
CA TYR A 284 -6.83 11.70 -17.89
C TYR A 284 -8.15 11.91 -17.14
N GLU A 285 -8.01 12.25 -15.86
CA GLU A 285 -9.09 12.74 -15.00
C GLU A 285 -8.59 13.89 -14.14
N GLU A 286 -9.51 14.75 -13.71
CA GLU A 286 -9.24 15.81 -12.75
C GLU A 286 -10.37 15.87 -11.73
N PHE A 287 -9.99 15.91 -10.44
CA PHE A 287 -10.91 15.94 -9.33
C PHE A 287 -10.40 16.82 -8.18
N GLU A 288 -11.34 17.25 -7.33
CA GLU A 288 -11.04 17.91 -6.07
C GLU A 288 -11.61 17.07 -4.91
N TYR A 289 -10.97 17.16 -3.76
CA TYR A 289 -11.47 16.59 -2.52
C TYR A 289 -10.92 17.35 -1.31
N GLU A 290 -11.54 17.11 -0.15
CA GLU A 290 -11.05 17.56 1.13
C GLU A 290 -10.67 16.36 1.97
N SER A 291 -9.50 16.38 2.62
CA SER A 291 -9.04 15.34 3.52
C SER A 291 -8.70 15.92 4.88
N CYS A 292 -9.04 15.20 5.93
CA CYS A 292 -8.76 15.57 7.32
C CYS A 292 -7.79 14.58 7.94
N ALA A 293 -6.89 15.06 8.78
CA ALA A 293 -6.21 14.16 9.70
C ALA A 293 -7.23 13.54 10.66
N GLU A 294 -7.02 12.29 11.00
CA GLU A 294 -7.83 11.54 11.96
C GLU A 294 -6.97 11.14 13.14
N TRP A 295 -7.48 11.33 14.36
CA TRP A 295 -6.84 10.85 15.57
C TRP A 295 -7.88 10.29 16.53
N ILE A 296 -7.75 9.01 16.86
CA ILE A 296 -8.67 8.26 17.74
C ILE A 296 -7.93 7.98 19.05
N PRO A 297 -8.40 8.47 20.20
CA PRO A 297 -7.81 8.18 21.50
C PRO A 297 -8.06 6.72 21.87
N LEU A 298 -7.03 5.89 21.84
CA LEU A 298 -7.14 4.44 22.06
C LEU A 298 -6.92 4.02 23.51
N GLY A 299 -6.51 4.94 24.39
CA GLY A 299 -6.20 4.64 25.79
C GLY A 299 -5.01 3.68 25.96
N ILE A 300 -4.06 3.69 25.03
CA ILE A 300 -2.85 2.86 25.04
C ILE A 300 -1.57 3.62 25.36
N THR A 301 -1.65 4.94 25.48
CA THR A 301 -0.55 5.83 25.90
C THR A 301 -0.92 6.57 27.18
N ASP A 302 0.08 7.06 27.92
CA ASP A 302 -0.15 7.82 29.17
C ASP A 302 -0.99 9.09 28.93
N ASP A 303 -0.84 9.72 27.76
CA ASP A 303 -1.62 10.89 27.34
C ASP A 303 -3.12 10.55 27.11
N ASP A 304 -3.44 9.31 26.73
CA ASP A 304 -4.81 8.86 26.47
C ASP A 304 -5.56 8.52 27.76
N THR A 305 -4.87 8.16 28.84
CA THR A 305 -5.46 7.82 30.15
C THR A 305 -6.13 9.01 30.83
N GLU A 306 -5.67 10.23 30.54
CA GLU A 306 -6.28 11.46 31.09
C GLU A 306 -7.68 11.77 30.53
N THR A 307 -8.02 11.22 29.37
CA THR A 307 -9.26 11.59 28.68
C THR A 307 -10.47 10.78 29.17
N GLY A 308 -10.27 9.64 29.84
CA GLY A 308 -11.35 8.82 30.40
C GLY A 308 -12.36 8.31 29.37
N ILE A 309 -11.98 8.32 28.07
CA ILE A 309 -12.91 8.04 26.99
C ILE A 309 -13.04 6.54 26.82
N VAL A 310 -14.11 6.04 27.42
CA VAL A 310 -14.65 4.74 27.07
C VAL A 310 -15.43 4.91 25.76
N PRO A 311 -15.22 4.06 24.75
CA PRO A 311 -16.02 4.07 23.54
C PRO A 311 -17.50 4.05 23.88
N SER A 312 -18.32 4.84 23.18
CA SER A 312 -19.77 4.78 23.34
C SER A 312 -20.22 3.34 23.10
N GLY A 313 -20.77 2.69 24.11
CA GLY A 313 -20.98 1.23 24.19
C GLY A 313 -21.96 0.60 23.18
N LYS A 314 -22.21 1.21 22.02
CA LYS A 314 -22.91 0.55 20.90
C LYS A 314 -21.93 -0.34 20.16
N LYS A 315 -22.04 -1.65 20.40
CA LYS A 315 -21.31 -2.68 19.67
C LYS A 315 -21.92 -2.77 18.27
N GLY A 316 -21.18 -2.27 17.27
CA GLY A 316 -21.44 -2.67 15.89
C GLY A 316 -21.09 -4.15 15.70
N ALA A 317 -21.76 -4.85 14.79
CA ALA A 317 -21.37 -6.20 14.45
C ALA A 317 -20.02 -6.16 13.73
N ALA A 318 -19.01 -6.83 14.28
CA ALA A 318 -17.70 -6.97 13.64
C ALA A 318 -17.85 -7.57 12.22
N PRO A 319 -17.21 -7.01 11.20
CA PRO A 319 -17.34 -7.52 9.83
C PRO A 319 -16.64 -8.88 9.70
N LYS A 320 -17.40 -9.97 9.75
CA LYS A 320 -16.91 -11.35 9.83
C LYS A 320 -16.06 -11.78 8.64
N GLU A 321 -16.23 -11.15 7.48
CA GLU A 321 -15.42 -11.43 6.30
C GLU A 321 -13.96 -11.06 6.50
N TYR A 322 -13.68 -10.01 7.30
CA TYR A 322 -12.34 -9.54 7.61
C TYR A 322 -11.67 -10.29 8.79
N LEU A 323 -12.26 -11.40 9.22
CA LEU A 323 -11.66 -12.39 10.15
C LEU A 323 -11.16 -13.64 9.43
N LYS A 324 -11.47 -13.77 8.14
CA LYS A 324 -11.20 -15.00 7.38
C LYS A 324 -9.86 -14.92 6.67
N GLU A 325 -9.31 -16.11 6.42
CA GLU A 325 -8.29 -16.27 5.41
C GLU A 325 -8.80 -15.83 4.04
N ARG A 326 -7.86 -15.42 3.19
CA ARG A 326 -8.15 -15.05 1.82
C ARG A 326 -6.93 -15.34 0.94
N ASP A 327 -7.10 -16.31 0.08
CA ASP A 327 -6.09 -16.69 -0.90
C ASP A 327 -5.77 -15.48 -1.82
N SER A 328 -4.50 -15.24 -2.14
CA SER A 328 -3.31 -16.03 -1.81
C SER A 328 -2.50 -15.42 -0.63
N HIS A 329 -2.85 -14.22 -0.16
CA HIS A 329 -1.99 -13.44 0.74
C HIS A 329 -2.36 -13.55 2.21
N ILE A 330 -3.63 -13.72 2.57
CA ILE A 330 -4.04 -13.87 3.97
C ILE A 330 -4.25 -15.36 4.28
N LEU A 331 -3.18 -16.03 4.70
CA LEU A 331 -3.20 -17.44 5.07
C LEU A 331 -2.62 -17.63 6.48
N PHE A 332 -3.31 -18.43 7.31
CA PHE A 332 -2.90 -18.72 8.69
C PHE A 332 -1.96 -19.93 8.73
N SER A 333 -0.79 -19.76 8.14
CA SER A 333 0.24 -20.79 8.15
C SER A 333 0.69 -21.12 9.58
N PRO A 334 1.30 -22.31 9.82
CA PRO A 334 1.87 -22.63 11.13
C PRO A 334 2.82 -21.55 11.65
N ARG A 335 3.64 -20.97 10.78
CA ARG A 335 4.58 -19.89 11.12
C ARG A 335 3.86 -18.62 11.58
N ILE A 336 2.79 -18.22 10.90
CA ILE A 336 1.95 -17.07 11.28
C ILE A 336 1.29 -17.33 12.64
N LEU A 337 0.76 -18.54 12.86
CA LEU A 337 0.10 -18.89 14.12
C LEU A 337 1.07 -18.92 15.30
N GLU A 338 2.25 -19.53 15.14
CA GLU A 338 3.32 -19.54 16.16
C GLU A 338 3.78 -18.10 16.50
N LEU A 339 3.96 -17.27 15.49
CA LEU A 339 4.34 -15.87 15.67
C LEU A 339 3.27 -15.09 16.43
N ARG A 340 1.99 -15.21 16.02
CA ARG A 340 0.84 -14.61 16.71
C ARG A 340 0.82 -15.02 18.18
N ASP A 341 0.92 -16.32 18.48
CA ASP A 341 0.85 -16.84 19.85
C ASP A 341 2.00 -16.32 20.70
N SER A 342 3.20 -16.21 20.12
CA SER A 342 4.36 -15.63 20.79
C SER A 342 4.15 -14.16 21.14
N LEU A 343 3.66 -13.36 20.17
CA LEU A 343 3.48 -11.91 20.35
C LEU A 343 2.27 -11.57 21.26
N CYS A 344 1.24 -12.41 21.27
CA CYS A 344 0.03 -12.21 22.08
C CYS A 344 0.12 -12.83 23.48
N LYS A 345 1.24 -13.45 23.87
CA LYS A 345 1.35 -14.15 25.14
C LYS A 345 1.05 -13.23 26.34
N GLY A 346 -0.01 -13.55 27.08
CA GLY A 346 -0.44 -12.77 28.25
C GLY A 346 -1.20 -11.47 27.89
N ILE A 347 -1.58 -11.28 26.63
CA ILE A 347 -2.35 -10.13 26.20
C ILE A 347 -3.77 -10.55 25.84
N ASP A 348 -4.77 -10.03 26.58
CA ASP A 348 -6.18 -10.36 26.34
C ASP A 348 -6.89 -9.36 25.43
N LYS A 349 -6.62 -8.06 25.61
CA LYS A 349 -7.33 -6.99 24.88
C LYS A 349 -6.96 -6.96 23.41
N PRO A 350 -7.93 -6.97 22.46
CA PRO A 350 -7.67 -6.95 21.02
C PRO A 350 -6.78 -5.78 20.58
N ILE A 351 -7.01 -4.58 21.10
CA ILE A 351 -6.22 -3.39 20.75
C ILE A 351 -4.75 -3.54 21.15
N LEU A 352 -4.47 -4.17 22.31
CA LEU A 352 -3.09 -4.39 22.75
C LEU A 352 -2.40 -5.52 21.97
N LYS A 353 -3.16 -6.53 21.48
CA LYS A 353 -2.63 -7.53 20.55
C LYS A 353 -2.24 -6.86 19.22
N ALA A 354 -3.12 -6.00 18.68
CA ALA A 354 -2.82 -5.25 17.47
C ALA A 354 -1.59 -4.34 17.65
N LYS A 355 -1.47 -3.69 18.82
CA LYS A 355 -0.26 -2.89 19.13
C LYS A 355 1.00 -3.75 19.18
N ALA A 356 0.95 -4.93 19.79
CA ALA A 356 2.10 -5.84 19.81
C ALA A 356 2.54 -6.26 18.39
N PHE A 357 1.60 -6.50 17.47
CA PHE A 357 1.90 -6.77 16.07
C PHE A 357 2.49 -5.54 15.37
N TYR A 358 1.91 -4.38 15.61
CA TYR A 358 2.37 -3.11 15.05
C TYR A 358 3.82 -2.81 15.45
N ASP A 359 4.11 -2.82 16.75
CA ASP A 359 5.45 -2.56 17.29
C ASP A 359 6.48 -3.59 16.77
N TRP A 360 6.05 -4.85 16.66
CA TRP A 360 6.93 -5.90 16.17
C TRP A 360 7.25 -5.74 14.68
N VAL A 361 6.26 -5.36 13.87
CA VAL A 361 6.48 -5.11 12.42
C VAL A 361 7.40 -3.91 12.26
N ASP A 362 7.15 -2.79 12.93
CA ASP A 362 7.99 -1.59 12.88
C ASP A 362 9.45 -1.89 13.27
N ALA A 363 9.65 -2.66 14.33
CA ALA A 363 10.99 -2.97 14.84
C ALA A 363 11.79 -3.96 13.98
N ASN A 364 11.13 -4.81 13.17
CA ASN A 364 11.78 -5.95 12.52
C ASN A 364 11.87 -5.88 11.01
N PHE A 365 11.09 -5.00 10.35
CA PHE A 365 11.03 -4.94 8.89
C PHE A 365 11.36 -3.55 8.37
N PRO A 366 12.65 -3.28 8.06
CA PRO A 366 13.01 -2.03 7.41
C PRO A 366 12.32 -1.92 6.06
N TRP A 367 11.94 -0.70 5.70
CA TRP A 367 11.33 -0.44 4.42
C TRP A 367 12.33 -0.67 3.28
N ALA A 368 11.90 -1.41 2.27
CA ALA A 368 12.65 -1.65 1.04
C ALA A 368 11.70 -1.67 -0.16
N SER A 369 12.18 -1.24 -1.33
CA SER A 369 11.39 -1.31 -2.56
C SER A 369 11.00 -2.77 -2.86
N ALA A 370 9.72 -3.01 -3.10
CA ALA A 370 9.22 -4.31 -3.46
C ALA A 370 9.37 -4.60 -4.96
N ARG A 371 9.47 -5.87 -5.29
CA ARG A 371 9.13 -6.37 -6.61
C ARG A 371 7.62 -6.38 -6.80
N GLU A 372 7.16 -6.46 -8.03
CA GLU A 372 5.73 -6.41 -8.33
C GLU A 372 4.96 -7.54 -7.64
N TYR A 373 3.86 -7.19 -6.96
CA TYR A 373 3.11 -8.11 -6.11
C TYR A 373 2.55 -9.30 -6.86
N SER A 374 2.24 -9.13 -8.16
CA SER A 374 1.81 -10.21 -9.05
C SER A 374 2.85 -11.33 -9.21
N THR A 375 4.12 -11.05 -8.90
CA THR A 375 5.22 -12.03 -8.96
C THR A 375 5.45 -12.75 -7.62
N ILE A 376 4.69 -12.42 -6.57
CA ILE A 376 4.84 -12.97 -5.22
C ILE A 376 3.62 -13.83 -4.87
N LYS A 377 3.84 -15.11 -4.62
CA LYS A 377 2.75 -16.05 -4.32
C LYS A 377 2.03 -15.75 -2.99
N ASN A 378 2.78 -15.46 -1.94
CA ASN A 378 2.25 -15.10 -0.63
C ASN A 378 3.13 -14.00 -0.02
N ILE A 379 2.61 -12.80 0.08
CA ILE A 379 3.37 -11.62 0.52
C ILE A 379 3.74 -11.70 2.00
N PRO A 380 2.88 -12.05 2.97
CA PRO A 380 3.28 -12.20 4.38
C PRO A 380 4.43 -13.20 4.59
N GLU A 381 4.38 -14.36 3.93
CA GLU A 381 5.48 -15.33 4.02
C GLU A 381 6.76 -14.82 3.37
N TYR A 382 6.65 -14.07 2.27
CA TYR A 382 7.77 -13.41 1.62
C TYR A 382 8.44 -12.40 2.56
N VAL A 383 7.66 -11.53 3.23
CA VAL A 383 8.16 -10.55 4.21
C VAL A 383 8.85 -11.24 5.37
N LEU A 384 8.23 -12.27 5.95
CA LEU A 384 8.82 -13.06 7.03
C LEU A 384 10.15 -13.74 6.64
N HIS A 385 10.25 -14.17 5.37
CA HIS A 385 11.46 -14.82 4.85
C HIS A 385 12.59 -13.81 4.61
N ASN A 386 12.29 -12.72 3.92
CA ASN A 386 13.28 -11.73 3.48
C ASN A 386 13.62 -10.69 4.55
N ARG A 387 12.81 -10.56 5.58
CA ARG A 387 13.03 -9.65 6.71
C ARG A 387 13.01 -8.16 6.34
N HIS A 388 12.29 -7.81 5.30
CA HIS A 388 12.00 -6.46 4.86
C HIS A 388 10.72 -6.43 4.04
N GLY A 389 10.19 -5.26 3.76
CA GLY A 389 9.05 -5.06 2.88
C GLY A 389 8.77 -3.59 2.62
N ASP A 390 7.94 -3.30 1.62
CA ASP A 390 7.34 -1.98 1.46
C ASP A 390 6.05 -1.84 2.26
N CYS A 391 5.34 -0.71 2.08
CA CYS A 391 4.13 -0.40 2.84
C CYS A 391 3.02 -1.44 2.67
N GLY A 392 2.73 -1.90 1.45
CA GLY A 392 1.69 -2.89 1.20
C GLY A 392 2.06 -4.28 1.70
N GLN A 393 3.33 -4.65 1.59
CA GLN A 393 3.83 -5.93 2.05
C GLN A 393 3.74 -6.07 3.57
N VAL A 394 4.20 -5.07 4.32
CA VAL A 394 4.10 -5.11 5.79
C VAL A 394 2.66 -4.92 6.28
N SER A 395 1.82 -4.19 5.52
CA SER A 395 0.37 -4.09 5.79
C SER A 395 -0.32 -5.44 5.71
N LEU A 396 -0.04 -6.23 4.68
CA LEU A 396 -0.60 -7.58 4.53
C LEU A 396 -0.13 -8.53 5.64
N LEU A 397 1.13 -8.44 6.08
CA LEU A 397 1.62 -9.21 7.22
C LEU A 397 0.88 -8.82 8.51
N PHE A 398 0.75 -7.52 8.79
CA PHE A 398 0.02 -7.00 9.95
C PHE A 398 -1.45 -7.46 9.94
N ILE A 399 -2.15 -7.33 8.81
CA ILE A 399 -3.54 -7.77 8.63
C ILE A 399 -3.66 -9.28 8.87
N THR A 400 -2.72 -10.08 8.37
CA THR A 400 -2.73 -11.53 8.56
C THR A 400 -2.60 -11.90 10.05
N LEU A 401 -1.69 -11.25 10.77
CA LEU A 401 -1.54 -11.42 12.22
C LEU A 401 -2.80 -11.01 12.98
N CYS A 402 -3.39 -9.84 12.66
CA CYS A 402 -4.63 -9.37 13.27
C CYS A 402 -5.78 -10.35 13.05
N ARG A 403 -6.04 -10.78 11.80
CA ARG A 403 -7.11 -11.73 11.48
C ARG A 403 -6.92 -13.07 12.20
N SER A 404 -5.69 -13.58 12.24
CA SER A 404 -5.37 -14.84 12.92
C SER A 404 -5.58 -14.75 14.46
N ALA A 405 -5.52 -13.56 15.03
CA ALA A 405 -5.78 -13.28 16.45
C ALA A 405 -7.25 -12.92 16.73
N GLY A 406 -8.15 -13.02 15.75
CA GLY A 406 -9.56 -12.71 15.89
C GLY A 406 -9.89 -11.22 15.82
N ILE A 407 -9.00 -10.38 15.28
CA ILE A 407 -9.20 -8.95 15.07
C ILE A 407 -9.53 -8.73 13.61
N PRO A 408 -10.75 -8.27 13.25
CA PRO A 408 -11.07 -7.95 11.87
C PRO A 408 -10.12 -6.87 11.36
N ALA A 409 -9.50 -7.12 10.20
CA ALA A 409 -8.55 -6.20 9.61
C ALA A 409 -8.68 -6.17 8.09
N ARG A 410 -8.52 -5.00 7.48
CA ARG A 410 -8.59 -4.82 6.04
C ARG A 410 -7.46 -3.96 5.52
N PHE A 411 -7.19 -4.12 4.24
CA PHE A 411 -6.20 -3.34 3.50
C PHE A 411 -6.83 -2.02 3.04
N GLN A 412 -6.09 -0.93 3.13
CA GLN A 412 -6.45 0.34 2.57
C GLN A 412 -5.26 0.91 1.81
N SER A 413 -5.50 1.49 0.64
CA SER A 413 -4.43 2.02 -0.20
C SER A 413 -4.88 3.19 -1.09
N GLY A 414 -3.90 3.86 -1.62
CA GLY A 414 -4.04 5.00 -2.51
C GLY A 414 -2.74 5.78 -2.60
N PHE A 415 -2.76 7.05 -2.19
CA PHE A 415 -1.58 7.90 -2.30
C PHE A 415 -1.29 8.64 -0.99
N MET A 416 -0.01 8.86 -0.70
CA MET A 416 0.41 9.94 0.17
C MET A 416 0.64 11.19 -0.69
N MET A 417 0.11 12.34 -0.23
CA MET A 417 0.06 13.60 -0.96
C MET A 417 0.84 14.70 -0.24
N HIS A 418 1.91 14.33 0.48
CA HIS A 418 2.70 15.29 1.25
C HIS A 418 3.42 16.26 0.32
N PRO A 419 3.44 17.58 0.61
CA PRO A 419 4.10 18.56 -0.22
C PRO A 419 5.58 18.23 -0.50
N GLY A 420 5.89 17.96 -1.77
CA GLY A 420 7.24 17.59 -2.23
C GLY A 420 7.69 16.16 -1.87
N ASN A 421 6.75 15.31 -1.45
CA ASN A 421 6.98 13.88 -1.25
C ASN A 421 5.65 13.13 -1.44
N ASP A 422 5.14 13.14 -2.65
CA ASP A 422 3.94 12.42 -3.05
C ASP A 422 4.30 11.07 -3.66
N GLY A 423 3.39 10.10 -3.55
CA GLY A 423 3.58 8.76 -4.08
C GLY A 423 2.50 7.78 -3.64
N MET A 424 2.60 6.57 -4.16
CA MET A 424 1.73 5.47 -3.73
C MET A 424 1.97 5.11 -2.27
N HIS A 425 0.90 4.73 -1.57
CA HIS A 425 1.02 4.29 -0.19
C HIS A 425 -0.11 3.36 0.24
N ASP A 426 0.25 2.44 1.13
CA ASP A 426 -0.64 1.40 1.66
C ASP A 426 -0.58 1.38 3.18
N TRP A 427 -1.71 1.06 3.79
CA TRP A 427 -1.86 0.90 5.24
C TRP A 427 -2.99 -0.08 5.56
N ALA A 428 -3.27 -0.27 6.83
CA ALA A 428 -4.32 -1.14 7.30
C ALA A 428 -5.40 -0.38 8.07
N GLU A 429 -6.55 -1.00 8.22
CA GLU A 429 -7.55 -0.67 9.22
C GLU A 429 -7.89 -1.93 10.03
N ILE A 430 -8.10 -1.76 11.33
CA ILE A 430 -8.57 -2.80 12.23
C ILE A 430 -9.92 -2.41 12.83
N TRP A 431 -10.78 -3.40 13.07
CA TRP A 431 -12.05 -3.17 13.78
C TRP A 431 -11.89 -3.46 15.26
N ILE A 432 -12.20 -2.47 16.07
CA ILE A 432 -12.24 -2.62 17.53
C ILE A 432 -13.64 -2.24 18.02
N ASP A 433 -14.26 -3.12 18.79
CA ASP A 433 -15.58 -2.90 19.35
C ASP A 433 -15.65 -1.58 20.12
N GLY A 434 -16.68 -0.79 19.83
CA GLY A 434 -16.88 0.54 20.37
C GLY A 434 -16.17 1.68 19.64
N TYR A 435 -15.15 1.37 18.79
CA TYR A 435 -14.46 2.35 17.95
C TYR A 435 -14.85 2.24 16.47
N GLY A 436 -15.14 1.04 15.98
CA GLY A 436 -15.30 0.76 14.55
C GLY A 436 -13.96 0.52 13.87
N TRP A 437 -13.82 0.94 12.61
CA TRP A 437 -12.57 0.89 11.88
C TRP A 437 -11.57 1.92 12.43
N ILE A 438 -10.37 1.49 12.70
CA ILE A 438 -9.25 2.27 13.22
C ILE A 438 -8.11 2.20 12.21
N PRO A 439 -7.59 3.33 11.72
CA PRO A 439 -6.47 3.32 10.80
C PRO A 439 -5.17 2.93 11.50
N VAL A 440 -4.32 2.18 10.79
CA VAL A 440 -3.00 1.73 11.27
C VAL A 440 -2.02 1.78 10.12
N ASP A 441 -1.00 2.62 10.23
CA ASP A 441 0.06 2.73 9.22
C ASP A 441 1.41 2.31 9.82
N GLN A 442 1.72 1.02 9.73
CA GLN A 442 2.92 0.44 10.28
C GLN A 442 4.20 0.80 9.53
N SER A 443 4.10 1.34 8.32
CA SER A 443 5.27 1.78 7.53
C SER A 443 5.84 3.11 8.00
N PHE A 444 4.99 3.95 8.58
CA PHE A 444 5.42 5.21 9.21
C PHE A 444 5.86 5.00 10.66
N GLY A 445 5.47 3.89 11.26
CA GLY A 445 5.94 3.41 12.55
C GLY A 445 5.71 4.36 13.73
N GLY A 446 6.36 4.04 14.84
CA GLY A 446 6.28 4.79 16.08
C GLY A 446 4.87 4.82 16.69
N GLU A 447 4.65 5.63 17.72
CA GLU A 447 3.36 5.69 18.42
C GLU A 447 2.28 6.48 17.67
N THR A 448 2.67 7.27 16.67
CA THR A 448 1.79 8.26 16.04
C THR A 448 0.73 7.63 15.13
N TYR A 449 1.09 6.59 14.37
CA TYR A 449 0.27 6.07 13.28
C TYR A 449 -0.56 4.83 13.64
N MET A 450 -0.74 4.54 14.90
CA MET A 450 -1.72 3.58 15.40
C MET A 450 -2.95 4.31 15.93
N GLY A 451 -4.05 4.24 15.21
CA GLY A 451 -5.28 4.97 15.52
C GLY A 451 -5.29 6.40 14.97
N ALA A 452 -4.34 6.74 14.10
CA ALA A 452 -4.29 8.04 13.46
C ALA A 452 -3.73 7.98 12.03
N LEU A 453 -4.22 8.89 11.19
CA LEU A 453 -3.65 9.20 9.87
C LEU A 453 -3.64 10.71 9.66
N ASP A 454 -2.63 11.20 8.96
CA ASP A 454 -2.60 12.60 8.52
C ASP A 454 -3.55 12.86 7.34
N ALA A 455 -3.81 14.13 7.06
CA ALA A 455 -4.71 14.54 5.98
C ALA A 455 -4.16 14.29 4.57
N TYR A 456 -2.88 13.94 4.46
CA TYR A 456 -2.23 13.71 3.17
C TYR A 456 -2.36 12.26 2.67
N ARG A 457 -3.42 11.55 3.06
CA ARG A 457 -3.75 10.20 2.60
C ARG A 457 -4.99 10.25 1.73
N LEU A 458 -4.81 10.07 0.41
CA LEU A 458 -5.89 9.88 -0.55
C LEU A 458 -6.25 8.40 -0.60
N VAL A 459 -7.48 8.04 -0.26
CA VAL A 459 -7.97 6.66 -0.27
C VAL A 459 -8.63 6.35 -1.61
N ILE A 460 -8.14 5.31 -2.26
CA ILE A 460 -8.68 4.73 -3.49
C ILE A 460 -9.30 3.36 -3.21
N ASN A 461 -8.69 2.58 -2.30
CA ASN A 461 -9.07 1.19 -2.05
C ASN A 461 -9.37 0.94 -0.57
N ASN A 462 -10.42 0.14 -0.31
CA ASN A 462 -10.81 -0.34 1.02
C ASN A 462 -10.66 -1.86 1.18
N ASP A 463 -10.02 -2.51 0.25
CA ASP A 463 -9.66 -3.94 0.28
C ASP A 463 -8.64 -4.20 -0.84
N PHE A 464 -8.18 -5.45 -0.98
CA PHE A 464 -7.20 -5.84 -1.99
C PHE A 464 -7.75 -6.92 -2.94
N GLY A 465 -7.19 -7.00 -4.16
CA GLY A 465 -7.43 -8.08 -5.11
C GLY A 465 -8.90 -8.24 -5.50
N ARG A 466 -9.66 -7.16 -5.61
CA ARG A 466 -11.07 -7.17 -6.02
C ARG A 466 -11.25 -6.89 -7.51
N LYS A 467 -12.44 -7.22 -8.03
CA LYS A 467 -12.81 -6.95 -9.41
C LYS A 467 -13.16 -5.49 -9.62
N PHE A 468 -12.94 -5.01 -10.83
CA PHE A 468 -13.36 -3.68 -11.28
C PHE A 468 -14.83 -3.65 -11.75
N ILE A 469 -15.35 -2.46 -11.94
CA ILE A 469 -16.61 -2.20 -12.59
C ILE A 469 -16.36 -1.17 -13.71
N PRO A 470 -16.50 -1.53 -15.00
CA PRO A 470 -16.72 -2.89 -15.51
C PRO A 470 -15.53 -3.84 -15.22
N GLU A 471 -15.79 -5.15 -15.24
CA GLU A 471 -14.76 -6.15 -14.95
C GLU A 471 -13.74 -6.25 -16.08
N LYS A 472 -12.44 -6.36 -15.74
CA LYS A 472 -11.37 -6.67 -16.68
C LYS A 472 -11.54 -8.09 -17.24
N LYS A 473 -11.18 -8.28 -18.51
CA LYS A 473 -11.15 -9.59 -19.17
C LYS A 473 -9.87 -10.37 -18.78
N TYR A 474 -8.77 -9.68 -18.60
CA TYR A 474 -7.45 -10.27 -18.35
C TYR A 474 -6.98 -10.03 -16.91
N PRO A 475 -6.01 -10.83 -16.42
CA PRO A 475 -5.41 -10.61 -15.10
C PRO A 475 -4.88 -9.19 -14.93
N ARG A 476 -5.03 -8.66 -13.72
CA ARG A 476 -4.59 -7.31 -13.38
C ARG A 476 -3.07 -7.19 -13.37
N SER A 477 -2.57 -6.00 -13.69
CA SER A 477 -1.17 -5.62 -13.49
C SER A 477 -0.86 -5.49 -11.98
N GLU A 478 -1.69 -4.75 -11.25
CA GLU A 478 -1.68 -4.69 -9.78
C GLU A 478 -2.64 -5.72 -9.20
N THR A 479 -2.13 -6.78 -8.59
CA THR A 479 -2.96 -7.90 -8.11
C THR A 479 -3.52 -7.68 -6.70
N VAL A 480 -2.91 -6.80 -5.92
CA VAL A 480 -3.31 -6.46 -4.54
C VAL A 480 -4.06 -5.14 -4.52
N ASP A 481 -3.34 -4.06 -4.65
CA ASP A 481 -3.84 -2.70 -4.67
C ASP A 481 -4.38 -2.26 -6.04
N PHE A 482 -4.71 -0.99 -6.15
CA PHE A 482 -5.04 -0.33 -7.40
C PHE A 482 -4.69 1.15 -7.24
N GLN A 483 -3.53 1.54 -7.73
CA GLN A 483 -3.01 2.89 -7.54
C GLN A 483 -2.59 3.53 -8.87
N ARG A 484 -1.91 2.77 -9.73
CA ARG A 484 -1.35 3.27 -10.99
C ARG A 484 -2.35 3.30 -12.15
N GLY A 485 -3.47 2.62 -12.00
CA GLY A 485 -4.40 2.35 -13.07
C GLY A 485 -4.22 0.97 -13.69
N GLU A 486 -5.16 0.60 -14.54
CA GLU A 486 -5.15 -0.68 -15.27
C GLU A 486 -5.54 -0.46 -16.71
N VAL A 487 -4.88 -1.16 -17.61
CA VAL A 487 -5.12 -1.04 -19.05
C VAL A 487 -5.20 -2.42 -19.67
N GLU A 488 -6.13 -2.60 -20.62
CA GLU A 488 -6.21 -3.79 -21.46
C GLU A 488 -6.80 -3.47 -22.82
N TRP A 489 -6.66 -4.40 -23.74
CA TRP A 489 -7.33 -4.42 -25.05
C TRP A 489 -7.77 -5.84 -25.38
N ASP A 490 -8.35 -6.10 -26.54
CA ASP A 490 -8.84 -7.44 -26.87
C ASP A 490 -7.74 -8.50 -27.07
N GLY A 491 -6.48 -8.08 -27.23
CA GLY A 491 -5.32 -8.96 -27.28
C GLY A 491 -4.71 -9.34 -25.95
N GLY A 492 -5.02 -8.64 -24.84
CA GLY A 492 -4.43 -8.93 -23.54
C GLY A 492 -4.41 -7.77 -22.56
N ASN A 493 -3.83 -8.03 -21.38
CA ASN A 493 -3.47 -6.99 -20.45
C ASN A 493 -2.26 -6.20 -20.94
N LEU A 494 -2.24 -4.89 -20.74
CA LEU A 494 -1.06 -4.06 -20.92
C LEU A 494 -0.35 -3.88 -19.58
N TYR A 495 0.87 -4.39 -19.48
CA TYR A 495 1.65 -4.31 -18.27
C TYR A 495 2.39 -2.97 -18.16
N PHE A 496 3.02 -2.67 -17.02
CA PHE A 496 3.60 -1.36 -16.68
C PHE A 496 4.72 -0.85 -17.59
N ASP A 497 5.35 -1.71 -18.37
CA ASP A 497 6.35 -1.33 -19.38
C ASP A 497 5.71 -0.79 -20.67
N GLN A 498 4.40 -0.99 -20.86
CA GLN A 498 3.64 -0.57 -22.03
C GLN A 498 2.89 0.76 -21.84
N TRP A 499 2.94 1.33 -20.66
CA TRP A 499 2.33 2.61 -20.33
C TRP A 499 2.99 3.26 -19.10
N ASN A 500 2.70 4.54 -18.87
CA ASN A 500 3.15 5.27 -17.68
C ASN A 500 2.03 6.17 -17.15
N TYR A 501 2.20 6.68 -15.93
CA TYR A 501 1.26 7.62 -15.34
C TYR A 501 1.97 8.85 -14.76
N GLU A 502 1.23 9.93 -14.63
CA GLU A 502 1.64 11.17 -13.98
C GLU A 502 0.51 11.68 -13.09
N MET A 503 0.85 12.07 -11.86
CA MET A 503 -0.06 12.72 -10.94
C MET A 503 0.43 14.14 -10.65
N LYS A 504 -0.43 15.13 -10.87
CA LYS A 504 -0.15 16.54 -10.57
C LYS A 504 -1.11 17.03 -9.49
N ILE A 505 -0.53 17.45 -8.36
CA ILE A 505 -1.25 18.07 -7.25
C ILE A 505 -1.22 19.57 -7.45
N ARG A 506 -2.39 20.24 -7.31
CA ARG A 506 -2.56 21.67 -7.51
C ARG A 506 -3.22 22.34 -6.31
#